data_ab53afc522f85d630a58c909205b7e2b
#
_entry.id   ab53afc522f85d630a58c909205b7e2b
#
_cell.length_a   1.000
_cell.length_b   1.000
_cell.length_c   1.000
_cell.angle_alpha   90.00
_cell.angle_beta   90.00
_cell.angle_gamma   90.00
#
_symmetry.space_group_name_H-M   'P 1'
#
loop_
_entity.id
_entity.type
_entity.pdbx_description
1 polymer ?
#
loop_
_entity_poly.entity_id
_entity_poly.type
_entity_poly.pdbx_seq_one_letter_code
_entity_poly.pdbx_strand_id
1 'polypeptide(L)'
;MNRDSNLDKIESFDSQWDIVIIGGGASGLGIAVDASKRGYRTLLLEKNDFGKGTSSRSTKLIHGGVRYLQNGDISLVIESLRERGILKKNAPHLVRDLSFVIPTYDWWSSPFYGIGLKIYDMMAGSLGLGKSLILSKEETIKLIPNVNKKGLRGGVIYHDGQFDDTRMAISLALTANDQNACLINYCEVIGLIKKDNLVTGIEFKDTIKNQTYEIKAKVVINATGVFADKIIKMDQPKSKKLIKPSQGVHIVLEKKFLDSPHAIMIPQTTDGRVLFAVPWKNYVVVGTTDTQITDTLDEPKPLKEEINFILNNASKYM
;
A
#
# COMPACT_ATOMS: atom_id res chain seq x y z
N MET A 1 22.68 -3.45 -5.62
CA MET A 1 22.26 -2.35 -6.53
C MET A 1 23.20 -1.17 -6.32
N ASN A 2 23.86 -0.70 -7.39
CA ASN A 2 24.75 0.45 -7.35
C ASN A 2 24.24 1.49 -8.35
N ARG A 3 23.95 2.71 -7.87
CA ARG A 3 23.35 3.78 -8.66
C ARG A 3 24.26 4.27 -9.80
N ASP A 4 25.53 4.50 -9.49
CA ASP A 4 26.49 5.00 -10.50
C ASP A 4 26.69 3.98 -11.61
N SER A 5 26.88 2.70 -11.26
CA SER A 5 26.96 1.63 -12.24
C SER A 5 25.70 1.51 -13.12
N ASN A 6 24.52 1.83 -12.59
CA ASN A 6 23.30 1.84 -13.38
C ASN A 6 23.20 3.09 -14.29
N LEU A 7 23.75 4.23 -13.88
CA LEU A 7 23.90 5.40 -14.76
C LEU A 7 24.88 5.15 -15.88
N ASP A 8 26.04 4.55 -15.59
CA ASP A 8 27.03 4.16 -16.60
C ASP A 8 26.42 3.22 -17.66
N LYS A 9 25.53 2.30 -17.23
CA LYS A 9 24.77 1.44 -18.17
C LYS A 9 23.88 2.27 -19.08
N ILE A 10 23.24 3.33 -18.59
CA ILE A 10 22.41 4.21 -19.44
C ILE A 10 23.28 4.97 -20.43
N GLU A 11 24.40 5.55 -19.98
CA GLU A 11 25.31 6.34 -20.82
C GLU A 11 25.95 5.49 -21.91
N SER A 12 26.30 4.25 -21.59
CA SER A 12 26.93 3.30 -22.56
C SER A 12 25.93 2.58 -23.45
N PHE A 13 24.62 2.69 -23.18
CA PHE A 13 23.59 1.93 -23.86
C PHE A 13 23.04 2.69 -25.09
N ASP A 14 23.65 2.48 -26.24
CA ASP A 14 23.28 3.12 -27.51
C ASP A 14 22.05 2.52 -28.21
N SER A 15 21.34 1.60 -27.56
CA SER A 15 20.17 0.95 -28.13
C SER A 15 18.88 1.32 -27.40
N GLN A 16 17.75 0.82 -27.88
CA GLN A 16 16.42 1.09 -27.33
C GLN A 16 16.08 0.13 -26.19
N TRP A 17 15.60 0.63 -25.04
CA TRP A 17 15.03 -0.16 -23.96
C TRP A 17 13.72 -0.82 -24.40
N ASP A 18 13.46 -2.05 -23.95
CA ASP A 18 12.19 -2.70 -24.23
C ASP A 18 11.07 -2.04 -23.43
N ILE A 19 11.33 -1.81 -22.13
CA ILE A 19 10.36 -1.20 -21.22
C ILE A 19 11.06 -0.14 -20.36
N VAL A 20 10.48 1.05 -20.32
CA VAL A 20 10.83 2.11 -19.35
C VAL A 20 9.65 2.31 -18.42
N ILE A 21 9.89 2.23 -17.12
CA ILE A 21 8.88 2.39 -16.07
C ILE A 21 9.15 3.72 -15.34
N ILE A 22 8.12 4.55 -15.25
CA ILE A 22 8.18 5.82 -14.53
C ILE A 22 7.50 5.63 -13.18
N GLY A 23 8.27 5.72 -12.10
CA GLY A 23 7.80 5.60 -10.73
C GLY A 23 8.27 4.32 -10.02
N GLY A 24 8.96 4.50 -8.89
CA GLY A 24 9.54 3.44 -8.05
C GLY A 24 8.69 3.09 -6.82
N GLY A 25 7.36 3.19 -6.94
CA GLY A 25 6.42 2.65 -5.95
C GLY A 25 6.15 1.16 -6.14
N ALA A 26 5.27 0.57 -5.33
CA ALA A 26 4.96 -0.86 -5.35
C ALA A 26 4.57 -1.37 -6.75
N SER A 27 3.74 -0.61 -7.49
CA SER A 27 3.31 -0.98 -8.84
C SER A 27 4.48 -1.00 -9.80
N GLY A 28 5.28 0.08 -9.87
CA GLY A 28 6.42 0.17 -10.79
C GLY A 28 7.49 -0.87 -10.48
N LEU A 29 7.80 -1.10 -9.21
CA LEU A 29 8.76 -2.11 -8.78
C LEU A 29 8.25 -3.54 -9.09
N GLY A 30 6.96 -3.82 -8.88
CA GLY A 30 6.36 -5.10 -9.26
C GLY A 30 6.42 -5.35 -10.76
N ILE A 31 6.13 -4.32 -11.59
CA ILE A 31 6.27 -4.40 -13.05
C ILE A 31 7.73 -4.63 -13.44
N ALA A 32 8.68 -3.97 -12.77
CA ALA A 32 10.10 -4.16 -13.05
C ALA A 32 10.56 -5.59 -12.78
N VAL A 33 10.09 -6.22 -11.69
CA VAL A 33 10.38 -7.63 -11.38
C VAL A 33 9.82 -8.55 -12.48
N ASP A 34 8.54 -8.37 -12.85
CA ASP A 34 7.90 -9.24 -13.84
C ASP A 34 8.53 -9.07 -15.22
N ALA A 35 8.75 -7.83 -15.66
CA ALA A 35 9.34 -7.53 -16.96
C ALA A 35 10.78 -8.07 -17.08
N SER A 36 11.63 -7.83 -16.09
CA SER A 36 13.01 -8.31 -16.11
C SER A 36 13.09 -9.84 -16.05
N LYS A 37 12.24 -10.49 -15.27
CA LYS A 37 12.17 -11.96 -15.22
C LYS A 37 11.75 -12.58 -16.54
N ARG A 38 10.97 -11.87 -17.33
CA ARG A 38 10.61 -12.28 -18.73
C ARG A 38 11.71 -12.00 -19.75
N GLY A 39 12.83 -11.42 -19.32
CA GLY A 39 13.97 -11.13 -20.20
C GLY A 39 13.88 -9.79 -20.95
N TYR A 40 12.92 -8.93 -20.63
CA TYR A 40 12.88 -7.58 -21.21
C TYR A 40 13.97 -6.69 -20.61
N ARG A 41 14.65 -5.92 -21.48
CA ARG A 41 15.57 -4.86 -21.04
C ARG A 41 14.75 -3.75 -20.40
N THR A 42 14.75 -3.73 -19.07
CA THR A 42 13.88 -2.90 -18.24
C THR A 42 14.66 -1.81 -17.55
N LEU A 43 14.23 -0.56 -17.73
CA LEU A 43 14.68 0.61 -16.98
C LEU A 43 13.55 1.11 -16.11
N LEU A 44 13.83 1.38 -14.82
CA LEU A 44 12.92 2.06 -13.93
C LEU A 44 13.55 3.33 -13.38
N LEU A 45 12.82 4.45 -13.48
CA LEU A 45 13.23 5.75 -12.96
C LEU A 45 12.28 6.20 -11.85
N GLU A 46 12.86 6.58 -10.71
CA GLU A 46 12.13 7.13 -9.56
C GLU A 46 12.65 8.55 -9.26
N LYS A 47 11.72 9.48 -9.13
CA LYS A 47 12.02 10.90 -8.86
C LYS A 47 12.71 11.10 -7.51
N ASN A 48 12.27 10.38 -6.49
CA ASN A 48 12.81 10.43 -5.12
C ASN A 48 13.55 9.13 -4.81
N ASP A 49 13.41 8.61 -3.59
CA ASP A 49 13.85 7.27 -3.27
C ASP A 49 12.75 6.23 -3.49
N PHE A 50 13.11 4.97 -3.66
CA PHE A 50 12.16 3.89 -3.90
C PHE A 50 11.14 3.77 -2.76
N GLY A 51 9.87 3.66 -3.14
CA GLY A 51 8.77 3.56 -2.20
C GLY A 51 8.40 4.85 -1.46
N LYS A 52 9.05 5.99 -1.71
CA LYS A 52 8.86 7.26 -0.99
C LYS A 52 7.39 7.72 -0.91
N GLY A 53 6.60 7.49 -1.96
CA GLY A 53 5.19 7.90 -2.02
C GLY A 53 4.27 7.04 -1.14
N THR A 54 3.09 6.73 -1.62
CA THR A 54 2.06 5.93 -0.94
C THR A 54 2.58 4.57 -0.46
N SER A 55 3.54 3.97 -1.17
CA SER A 55 4.04 2.61 -0.92
C SER A 55 4.79 2.43 0.40
N SER A 56 5.20 3.49 1.08
CA SER A 56 5.77 3.43 2.44
C SER A 56 4.88 4.04 3.52
N ARG A 57 3.71 4.52 3.13
CA ARG A 57 2.77 5.27 4.00
C ARG A 57 1.44 4.55 4.18
N SER A 58 1.42 3.23 3.98
CA SER A 58 0.24 2.38 4.16
C SER A 58 -0.03 2.11 5.65
N THR A 59 -1.17 1.49 5.95
CA THR A 59 -1.50 0.96 7.29
C THR A 59 -0.63 -0.25 7.67
N LYS A 60 0.34 -0.64 6.83
CA LYS A 60 1.21 -1.81 7.01
C LYS A 60 0.45 -3.15 6.99
N LEU A 61 -0.68 -3.18 6.28
CA LEU A 61 -1.54 -4.36 6.17
C LEU A 61 -1.60 -4.87 4.73
N ILE A 62 -1.55 -6.19 4.60
CA ILE A 62 -1.91 -6.92 3.39
C ILE A 62 -3.17 -7.70 3.73
N HIS A 63 -4.31 -7.20 3.28
CA HIS A 63 -5.60 -7.70 3.71
C HIS A 63 -6.51 -8.05 2.53
N GLY A 64 -7.42 -8.99 2.74
CA GLY A 64 -8.42 -9.37 1.75
C GLY A 64 -9.59 -8.39 1.62
N GLY A 65 -9.60 -7.32 2.43
CA GLY A 65 -10.62 -6.27 2.30
C GLY A 65 -11.99 -6.69 2.82
N VAL A 66 -12.11 -7.04 4.09
CA VAL A 66 -13.40 -7.40 4.74
C VAL A 66 -14.51 -6.38 4.44
N ARG A 67 -14.17 -5.10 4.28
CA ARG A 67 -15.11 -4.06 3.91
C ARG A 67 -15.75 -4.27 2.53
N TYR A 68 -15.00 -4.80 1.55
CA TYR A 68 -15.53 -5.08 0.21
C TYR A 68 -16.55 -6.22 0.25
N LEU A 69 -16.41 -7.16 1.20
CA LEU A 69 -17.41 -8.20 1.42
C LEU A 69 -18.76 -7.59 1.84
N GLN A 70 -18.75 -6.55 2.70
CA GLN A 70 -19.99 -5.83 3.07
C GLN A 70 -20.65 -5.15 1.87
N ASN A 71 -19.87 -4.73 0.88
CA ASN A 71 -20.36 -4.10 -0.35
C ASN A 71 -20.76 -5.13 -1.43
N GLY A 72 -20.61 -6.43 -1.16
CA GLY A 72 -20.92 -7.51 -2.11
C GLY A 72 -19.87 -7.74 -3.20
N ASP A 73 -18.69 -7.12 -3.09
CA ASP A 73 -17.62 -7.26 -4.09
C ASP A 73 -16.75 -8.52 -3.79
N ILE A 74 -17.38 -9.67 -3.99
CA ILE A 74 -16.80 -10.99 -3.68
C ILE A 74 -15.55 -11.27 -4.52
N SER A 75 -15.56 -10.89 -5.80
CA SER A 75 -14.44 -11.14 -6.72
C SER A 75 -13.16 -10.46 -6.23
N LEU A 76 -13.26 -9.20 -5.84
CA LEU A 76 -12.14 -8.43 -5.31
C LEU A 76 -11.60 -9.01 -4.00
N VAL A 77 -12.49 -9.52 -3.13
CA VAL A 77 -12.08 -10.17 -1.88
C VAL A 77 -11.29 -11.45 -2.15
N ILE A 78 -11.79 -12.33 -3.05
CA ILE A 78 -11.10 -13.57 -3.42
C ILE A 78 -9.72 -13.27 -4.02
N GLU A 79 -9.63 -12.33 -4.95
CA GLU A 79 -8.37 -11.91 -5.57
C GLU A 79 -7.40 -11.38 -4.51
N SER A 80 -7.85 -10.48 -3.65
CA SER A 80 -7.02 -9.90 -2.58
C SER A 80 -6.52 -10.95 -1.59
N LEU A 81 -7.35 -11.91 -1.21
CA LEU A 81 -6.97 -13.02 -0.34
C LEU A 81 -5.94 -13.95 -0.99
N ARG A 82 -6.10 -14.22 -2.29
CA ARG A 82 -5.15 -14.99 -3.08
C ARG A 82 -3.79 -14.29 -3.17
N GLU A 83 -3.78 -13.00 -3.54
CA GLU A 83 -2.57 -12.20 -3.65
C GLU A 83 -1.84 -12.07 -2.30
N ARG A 84 -2.60 -11.87 -1.19
CA ARG A 84 -2.05 -11.91 0.17
C ARG A 84 -1.31 -13.23 0.45
N GLY A 85 -1.93 -14.35 0.12
CA GLY A 85 -1.34 -15.67 0.34
C GLY A 85 -0.10 -15.91 -0.52
N ILE A 86 -0.13 -15.49 -1.79
CA ILE A 86 1.01 -15.56 -2.70
C ILE A 86 2.16 -14.70 -2.17
N LEU A 87 1.87 -13.48 -1.75
CA LEU A 87 2.89 -12.57 -1.23
C LEU A 87 3.54 -13.11 0.05
N LYS A 88 2.75 -13.69 0.96
CA LYS A 88 3.29 -14.37 2.14
C LYS A 88 4.19 -15.55 1.77
N LYS A 89 3.80 -16.34 0.76
CA LYS A 89 4.62 -17.46 0.27
C LYS A 89 5.93 -16.99 -0.36
N ASN A 90 5.89 -15.91 -1.13
CA ASN A 90 7.05 -15.38 -1.84
C ASN A 90 8.00 -14.57 -0.94
N ALA A 91 7.47 -13.90 0.09
CA ALA A 91 8.22 -13.04 0.99
C ALA A 91 7.87 -13.29 2.47
N PRO A 92 8.07 -14.55 3.00
CA PRO A 92 7.67 -14.91 4.36
C PRO A 92 8.43 -14.12 5.44
N HIS A 93 9.60 -13.58 5.10
CA HIS A 93 10.42 -12.75 5.99
C HIS A 93 9.89 -11.30 6.13
N LEU A 94 8.99 -10.87 5.25
CA LEU A 94 8.40 -9.54 5.27
C LEU A 94 6.94 -9.54 5.69
N VAL A 95 6.22 -10.64 5.46
CA VAL A 95 4.79 -10.78 5.72
C VAL A 95 4.57 -11.70 6.91
N ARG A 96 3.86 -11.23 7.91
CA ARG A 96 3.48 -12.00 9.09
C ARG A 96 1.97 -12.01 9.29
N ASP A 97 1.48 -13.04 9.96
CA ASP A 97 0.09 -13.10 10.37
C ASP A 97 -0.16 -12.11 11.51
N LEU A 98 -1.27 -11.42 11.43
CA LEU A 98 -1.75 -10.53 12.47
C LEU A 98 -3.22 -10.85 12.75
N SER A 99 -3.54 -11.05 14.01
CA SER A 99 -4.92 -11.19 14.45
C SER A 99 -5.53 -9.83 14.75
N PHE A 100 -6.79 -9.68 14.40
CA PHE A 100 -7.60 -8.49 14.60
C PHE A 100 -8.76 -8.83 15.51
N VAL A 101 -8.99 -8.02 16.51
CA VAL A 101 -10.17 -8.12 17.36
C VAL A 101 -11.14 -6.99 16.99
N ILE A 102 -12.38 -7.34 16.74
CA ILE A 102 -13.50 -6.42 16.56
C ILE A 102 -14.30 -6.41 17.87
N PRO A 103 -14.18 -5.41 18.73
CA PRO A 103 -14.99 -5.32 19.92
C PRO A 103 -16.46 -5.05 19.57
N THR A 104 -17.38 -5.72 20.25
CA THR A 104 -18.81 -5.57 19.98
C THR A 104 -19.55 -5.02 21.21
N TYR A 105 -20.38 -4.02 20.99
CA TYR A 105 -21.10 -3.28 22.06
C TYR A 105 -22.61 -3.48 21.99
N ASP A 106 -23.11 -4.07 20.91
CA ASP A 106 -24.49 -4.46 20.72
C ASP A 106 -24.62 -5.97 20.49
N TRP A 107 -25.84 -6.49 20.53
CA TRP A 107 -26.09 -7.93 20.40
C TRP A 107 -26.08 -8.45 18.96
N TRP A 108 -26.20 -7.58 17.98
CA TRP A 108 -26.19 -7.92 16.56
C TRP A 108 -24.78 -8.07 15.97
N SER A 109 -23.84 -7.27 16.47
CA SER A 109 -22.51 -7.17 15.87
C SER A 109 -21.75 -8.48 15.92
N SER A 110 -21.79 -9.21 17.05
CA SER A 110 -21.05 -10.48 17.13
C SER A 110 -21.54 -11.55 16.14
N PRO A 111 -22.85 -11.84 16.00
CA PRO A 111 -23.32 -12.75 14.97
C PRO A 111 -23.07 -12.24 13.55
N PHE A 112 -23.28 -10.96 13.29
CA PHE A 112 -23.09 -10.36 11.98
C PHE A 112 -21.64 -10.48 11.49
N TYR A 113 -20.69 -10.01 12.30
CA TYR A 113 -19.27 -10.12 11.97
C TYR A 113 -18.79 -11.56 12.01
N GLY A 114 -19.30 -12.38 12.93
CA GLY A 114 -18.94 -13.80 13.02
C GLY A 114 -19.29 -14.58 11.77
N ILE A 115 -20.47 -14.37 11.19
CA ILE A 115 -20.89 -15.03 9.94
C ILE A 115 -20.07 -14.47 8.75
N GLY A 116 -19.97 -13.14 8.64
CA GLY A 116 -19.23 -12.51 7.55
C GLY A 116 -17.76 -12.94 7.51
N LEU A 117 -17.11 -13.04 8.67
CA LEU A 117 -15.71 -13.45 8.77
C LEU A 117 -15.50 -14.94 8.56
N LYS A 118 -16.48 -15.80 8.88
CA LYS A 118 -16.44 -17.22 8.49
C LYS A 118 -16.50 -17.38 6.97
N ILE A 119 -17.33 -16.59 6.29
CA ILE A 119 -17.36 -16.57 4.81
C ILE A 119 -16.00 -16.10 4.26
N TYR A 120 -15.43 -15.06 4.85
CA TYR A 120 -14.08 -14.55 4.51
C TYR A 120 -13.00 -15.63 4.66
N ASP A 121 -13.02 -16.41 5.76
CA ASP A 121 -12.11 -17.54 5.97
C ASP A 121 -12.29 -18.64 4.91
N MET A 122 -13.54 -18.96 4.56
CA MET A 122 -13.83 -19.93 3.51
C MET A 122 -13.30 -19.48 2.15
N MET A 123 -13.43 -18.19 1.82
CA MET A 123 -12.92 -17.61 0.57
C MET A 123 -11.40 -17.63 0.51
N ALA A 124 -10.70 -17.52 1.65
CA ALA A 124 -9.25 -17.64 1.71
C ALA A 124 -8.74 -19.08 1.45
N GLY A 125 -9.57 -20.09 1.68
CA GLY A 125 -9.24 -21.50 1.44
C GLY A 125 -7.92 -21.93 2.09
N SER A 126 -7.05 -22.58 1.32
CA SER A 126 -5.73 -23.03 1.80
C SER A 126 -4.72 -21.89 2.07
N LEU A 127 -5.03 -20.68 1.64
CA LEU A 127 -4.22 -19.47 1.86
C LEU A 127 -4.70 -18.67 3.09
N GLY A 128 -5.60 -19.21 3.89
CA GLY A 128 -6.07 -18.64 5.16
C GLY A 128 -4.94 -18.49 6.17
N LEU A 129 -5.02 -17.43 6.99
CA LEU A 129 -4.01 -17.11 8.02
C LEU A 129 -4.45 -17.52 9.42
N GLY A 130 -5.70 -17.95 9.58
CA GLY A 130 -6.29 -18.37 10.84
C GLY A 130 -7.81 -18.46 10.74
N LYS A 131 -8.45 -18.99 11.78
CA LYS A 131 -9.91 -19.11 11.85
C LYS A 131 -10.52 -17.97 12.64
N SER A 132 -11.63 -17.45 12.15
CA SER A 132 -12.42 -16.45 12.86
C SER A 132 -13.23 -17.10 13.98
N LEU A 133 -13.24 -16.49 15.17
CA LEU A 133 -13.94 -16.97 16.35
C LEU A 133 -14.72 -15.83 17.00
N ILE A 134 -15.90 -16.14 17.52
CA ILE A 134 -16.67 -15.24 18.39
C ILE A 134 -16.06 -15.34 19.79
N LEU A 135 -15.82 -14.22 20.42
CA LEU A 135 -15.20 -14.06 21.75
C LEU A 135 -16.23 -13.61 22.77
N SER A 136 -16.16 -14.15 23.97
CA SER A 136 -16.83 -13.61 25.15
C SER A 136 -16.24 -12.23 25.51
N LYS A 137 -16.91 -11.55 26.43
CA LYS A 137 -16.43 -10.27 26.98
C LYS A 137 -15.06 -10.44 27.66
N GLU A 138 -14.91 -11.50 28.45
CA GLU A 138 -13.71 -11.84 29.21
C GLU A 138 -12.54 -12.14 28.28
N GLU A 139 -12.78 -12.93 27.24
CA GLU A 139 -11.78 -13.25 26.21
C GLU A 139 -11.36 -11.99 25.44
N THR A 140 -12.32 -11.12 25.09
CA THR A 140 -12.02 -9.86 24.41
C THR A 140 -11.14 -8.96 25.28
N ILE A 141 -11.44 -8.82 26.58
CA ILE A 141 -10.63 -8.03 27.51
C ILE A 141 -9.24 -8.66 27.69
N LYS A 142 -9.14 -9.99 27.72
CA LYS A 142 -7.85 -10.67 27.81
C LYS A 142 -6.97 -10.41 26.60
N LEU A 143 -7.54 -10.41 25.40
CA LEU A 143 -6.80 -10.15 24.17
C LEU A 143 -6.47 -8.66 24.00
N ILE A 144 -7.38 -7.76 24.38
CA ILE A 144 -7.21 -6.31 24.28
C ILE A 144 -7.46 -5.70 25.67
N PRO A 145 -6.47 -5.63 26.57
CA PRO A 145 -6.66 -5.12 27.94
C PRO A 145 -7.12 -3.66 28.00
N ASN A 146 -6.73 -2.85 27.00
CA ASN A 146 -7.08 -1.44 26.89
C ASN A 146 -8.45 -1.16 26.24
N VAL A 147 -9.20 -2.21 25.86
CA VAL A 147 -10.51 -2.01 25.23
C VAL A 147 -11.48 -1.28 26.19
N ASN A 148 -12.28 -0.38 25.65
CA ASN A 148 -13.33 0.28 26.42
C ASN A 148 -14.34 -0.77 26.93
N LYS A 149 -14.39 -0.96 28.25
CA LYS A 149 -15.20 -1.99 28.91
C LYS A 149 -16.66 -1.59 29.10
N LYS A 150 -16.99 -0.27 28.96
CA LYS A 150 -18.35 0.24 29.13
C LYS A 150 -19.23 -0.23 27.98
N GLY A 151 -20.22 -1.07 28.30
CA GLY A 151 -21.15 -1.63 27.31
C GLY A 151 -20.56 -2.77 26.46
N LEU A 152 -19.30 -3.18 26.68
CA LEU A 152 -18.67 -4.27 25.94
C LEU A 152 -19.43 -5.58 26.20
N ARG A 153 -19.80 -6.29 25.12
CA ARG A 153 -20.51 -7.58 25.15
C ARG A 153 -19.62 -8.76 24.78
N GLY A 154 -18.63 -8.51 23.91
CA GLY A 154 -17.72 -9.53 23.42
C GLY A 154 -16.93 -8.99 22.24
N GLY A 155 -16.52 -9.87 21.35
CA GLY A 155 -15.81 -9.51 20.14
C GLY A 155 -15.79 -10.62 19.11
N VAL A 156 -15.14 -10.35 18.01
CA VAL A 156 -14.81 -11.36 16.99
C VAL A 156 -13.33 -11.21 16.68
N ILE A 157 -12.60 -12.31 16.68
CA ILE A 157 -11.22 -12.36 16.21
C ILE A 157 -11.16 -12.92 14.78
N TYR A 158 -10.34 -12.32 13.94
CA TYR A 158 -10.00 -12.83 12.61
C TYR A 158 -8.54 -12.56 12.31
N HIS A 159 -8.04 -13.04 11.17
CA HIS A 159 -6.62 -12.98 10.82
C HIS A 159 -6.42 -12.38 9.44
N ASP A 160 -5.41 -11.52 9.35
CA ASP A 160 -4.98 -10.91 8.09
C ASP A 160 -3.45 -10.75 8.07
N GLY A 161 -2.88 -10.21 6.99
CA GLY A 161 -1.44 -10.04 6.86
C GLY A 161 -0.97 -8.67 7.34
N GLN A 162 0.18 -8.64 8.01
CA GLN A 162 0.94 -7.43 8.27
C GLN A 162 2.29 -7.50 7.57
N PHE A 163 2.78 -6.38 7.06
CA PHE A 163 4.07 -6.33 6.37
C PHE A 163 4.81 -5.01 6.63
N ASP A 164 6.13 -5.04 6.39
CA ASP A 164 6.92 -3.81 6.29
C ASP A 164 6.89 -3.34 4.83
N ASP A 165 6.04 -2.36 4.55
CA ASP A 165 5.78 -1.85 3.20
C ASP A 165 7.03 -1.25 2.56
N THR A 166 7.83 -0.50 3.31
CA THR A 166 9.08 0.08 2.83
C THR A 166 10.09 -1.00 2.50
N ARG A 167 10.26 -1.98 3.38
CA ARG A 167 11.17 -3.11 3.12
C ARG A 167 10.71 -3.96 1.94
N MET A 168 9.39 -4.10 1.76
CA MET A 168 8.82 -4.77 0.59
C MET A 168 9.20 -4.04 -0.70
N ALA A 169 9.05 -2.71 -0.75
CA ALA A 169 9.45 -1.90 -1.90
C ALA A 169 10.94 -2.08 -2.21
N ILE A 170 11.80 -1.98 -1.20
CA ILE A 170 13.25 -2.20 -1.39
C ILE A 170 13.57 -3.63 -1.83
N SER A 171 12.89 -4.63 -1.28
CA SER A 171 13.08 -6.03 -1.69
C SER A 171 12.68 -6.26 -3.14
N LEU A 172 11.58 -5.64 -3.61
CA LEU A 172 11.20 -5.66 -5.01
C LEU A 172 12.26 -5.00 -5.91
N ALA A 173 12.82 -3.85 -5.48
CA ALA A 173 13.88 -3.17 -6.21
C ALA A 173 15.13 -4.05 -6.33
N LEU A 174 15.56 -4.67 -5.24
CA LEU A 174 16.70 -5.60 -5.24
C LEU A 174 16.42 -6.81 -6.12
N THR A 175 15.23 -7.40 -6.02
CA THR A 175 14.83 -8.55 -6.85
C THR A 175 14.84 -8.20 -8.34
N ALA A 176 14.32 -7.03 -8.74
CA ALA A 176 14.37 -6.57 -10.12
C ALA A 176 15.81 -6.36 -10.60
N ASN A 177 16.65 -5.75 -9.77
CA ASN A 177 18.08 -5.58 -10.06
C ASN A 177 18.80 -6.93 -10.26
N ASP A 178 18.52 -7.92 -9.41
CA ASP A 178 19.09 -9.27 -9.51
C ASP A 178 18.61 -10.01 -10.78
N GLN A 179 17.48 -9.58 -11.35
CA GLN A 179 16.97 -10.02 -12.64
C GLN A 179 17.43 -9.11 -13.80
N ASN A 180 18.50 -8.34 -13.61
CA ASN A 180 19.13 -7.43 -14.58
C ASN A 180 18.30 -6.20 -15.00
N ALA A 181 17.26 -5.82 -14.26
CA ALA A 181 16.66 -4.51 -14.47
C ALA A 181 17.62 -3.40 -14.04
N CYS A 182 17.60 -2.29 -14.76
CA CYS A 182 18.28 -1.06 -14.39
C CYS A 182 17.32 -0.17 -13.60
N LEU A 183 17.62 0.08 -12.33
CA LEU A 183 16.77 0.93 -11.48
C LEU A 183 17.59 2.11 -10.98
N ILE A 184 17.03 3.32 -11.14
CA ILE A 184 17.70 4.54 -10.69
C ILE A 184 16.71 5.43 -9.95
N ASN A 185 17.07 5.80 -8.75
CA ASN A 185 16.37 6.79 -7.93
C ASN A 185 16.94 8.20 -8.16
N TYR A 186 16.24 9.22 -7.67
CA TYR A 186 16.56 10.65 -7.85
C TYR A 186 16.69 11.04 -9.33
N CYS A 187 15.84 10.41 -10.19
CA CYS A 187 15.74 10.67 -11.61
C CYS A 187 14.30 11.03 -11.97
N GLU A 188 14.06 12.33 -12.21
CA GLU A 188 12.73 12.84 -12.55
C GLU A 188 12.52 12.80 -14.06
N VAL A 189 11.48 12.10 -14.53
CA VAL A 189 11.05 12.21 -15.93
C VAL A 189 10.41 13.57 -16.14
N ILE A 190 10.97 14.34 -17.08
CA ILE A 190 10.58 15.72 -17.37
C ILE A 190 9.91 15.87 -18.73
N GLY A 191 10.01 14.88 -19.60
CA GLY A 191 9.42 14.88 -20.93
C GLY A 191 9.21 13.49 -21.52
N LEU A 192 8.33 13.42 -22.53
CA LEU A 192 8.13 12.23 -23.39
C LEU A 192 8.60 12.55 -24.80
N ILE A 193 9.46 11.69 -25.35
CA ILE A 193 9.91 11.78 -26.74
C ILE A 193 8.88 11.09 -27.62
N LYS A 194 8.41 11.82 -28.64
CA LYS A 194 7.36 11.32 -29.55
C LYS A 194 7.82 11.34 -31.01
N LYS A 195 7.43 10.31 -31.73
CA LYS A 195 7.54 10.22 -33.19
C LYS A 195 6.21 9.73 -33.76
N ASP A 196 5.67 10.41 -34.73
CA ASP A 196 4.39 10.05 -35.37
C ASP A 196 3.24 9.82 -34.36
N ASN A 197 3.12 10.72 -33.36
CA ASN A 197 2.19 10.62 -32.22
C ASN A 197 2.38 9.44 -31.27
N LEU A 198 3.40 8.60 -31.46
CA LEU A 198 3.73 7.50 -30.58
C LEU A 198 4.86 7.93 -29.62
N VAL A 199 4.75 7.52 -28.36
CA VAL A 199 5.83 7.69 -27.39
C VAL A 199 6.94 6.69 -27.73
N THR A 200 8.13 7.22 -28.04
CA THR A 200 9.32 6.44 -28.45
C THR A 200 10.47 6.55 -27.44
N GLY A 201 10.27 7.29 -26.36
CA GLY A 201 11.28 7.49 -25.35
C GLY A 201 10.84 8.49 -24.30
N ILE A 202 11.77 8.83 -23.43
CA ILE A 202 11.60 9.79 -22.36
C ILE A 202 12.81 10.70 -22.24
N GLU A 203 12.61 11.88 -21.67
CA GLU A 203 13.63 12.77 -21.15
C GLU A 203 13.56 12.76 -19.63
N PHE A 204 14.69 12.57 -18.92
CA PHE A 204 14.73 12.63 -17.48
C PHE A 204 15.93 13.45 -16.98
N LYS A 205 15.78 13.98 -15.79
CA LYS A 205 16.83 14.73 -15.09
C LYS A 205 17.32 13.94 -13.88
N ASP A 206 18.62 13.66 -13.82
CA ASP A 206 19.29 13.25 -12.59
C ASP A 206 19.40 14.46 -11.66
N THR A 207 18.67 14.43 -10.56
CA THR A 207 18.60 15.57 -9.63
C THR A 207 19.83 15.66 -8.72
N ILE A 208 20.64 14.59 -8.61
CA ILE A 208 21.90 14.59 -7.84
C ILE A 208 23.02 15.19 -8.67
N LYS A 209 23.20 14.72 -9.93
CA LYS A 209 24.24 15.22 -10.84
C LYS A 209 23.79 16.48 -11.58
N ASN A 210 22.51 16.86 -11.50
CA ASN A 210 21.89 17.98 -12.25
C ASN A 210 22.09 17.86 -13.76
N GLN A 211 22.02 16.65 -14.30
CA GLN A 211 22.24 16.33 -15.70
C GLN A 211 20.97 15.76 -16.33
N THR A 212 20.73 16.06 -17.59
CA THR A 212 19.57 15.58 -18.38
C THR A 212 19.98 14.52 -19.36
N TYR A 213 19.14 13.51 -19.54
CA TYR A 213 19.33 12.36 -20.41
C TYR A 213 18.11 12.11 -21.27
N GLU A 214 18.34 11.65 -22.50
CA GLU A 214 17.30 11.15 -23.41
C GLU A 214 17.42 9.64 -23.55
N ILE A 215 16.29 8.93 -23.44
CA ILE A 215 16.23 7.47 -23.49
C ILE A 215 15.20 7.03 -24.53
N LYS A 216 15.61 6.15 -25.43
CA LYS A 216 14.70 5.48 -26.38
C LYS A 216 14.05 4.26 -25.74
N ALA A 217 12.75 4.09 -25.92
CA ALA A 217 11.97 2.98 -25.38
C ALA A 217 10.95 2.46 -26.40
N LYS A 218 10.70 1.13 -26.40
CA LYS A 218 9.58 0.55 -27.14
C LYS A 218 8.25 0.78 -26.43
N VAL A 219 8.27 0.67 -25.09
CA VAL A 219 7.11 0.87 -24.23
C VAL A 219 7.50 1.75 -23.05
N VAL A 220 6.67 2.73 -22.73
CA VAL A 220 6.79 3.56 -21.53
C VAL A 220 5.58 3.30 -20.66
N ILE A 221 5.81 2.92 -19.40
CA ILE A 221 4.77 2.62 -18.43
C ILE A 221 4.73 3.72 -17.37
N ASN A 222 3.58 4.36 -17.24
CA ASN A 222 3.33 5.33 -16.19
C ASN A 222 2.84 4.62 -14.92
N ALA A 223 3.71 4.48 -13.92
CA ALA A 223 3.45 3.89 -12.62
C ALA A 223 3.61 4.92 -11.46
N THR A 224 3.32 6.20 -11.75
CA THR A 224 3.57 7.32 -10.83
C THR A 224 2.45 7.54 -9.79
N GLY A 225 1.52 6.59 -9.65
CA GLY A 225 0.46 6.63 -8.64
C GLY A 225 -0.37 7.90 -8.73
N VAL A 226 -0.46 8.66 -7.65
CA VAL A 226 -1.26 9.91 -7.59
C VAL A 226 -0.77 11.01 -8.53
N PHE A 227 0.45 10.88 -9.08
CA PHE A 227 1.03 11.81 -10.04
C PHE A 227 0.82 11.40 -11.50
N ALA A 228 0.04 10.35 -11.78
CA ALA A 228 -0.14 9.80 -13.13
C ALA A 228 -0.64 10.85 -14.13
N ASP A 229 -1.50 11.77 -13.71
CA ASP A 229 -2.00 12.86 -14.56
C ASP A 229 -0.89 13.82 -15.05
N LYS A 230 0.23 13.95 -14.32
CA LYS A 230 1.38 14.76 -14.78
C LYS A 230 2.00 14.15 -16.04
N ILE A 231 2.20 12.84 -16.04
CA ILE A 231 2.77 12.13 -17.18
C ILE A 231 1.77 12.05 -18.34
N ILE A 232 0.49 11.84 -18.05
CA ILE A 232 -0.57 11.85 -19.07
C ILE A 232 -0.61 13.21 -19.78
N LYS A 233 -0.45 14.31 -19.07
CA LYS A 233 -0.40 15.66 -19.67
C LYS A 233 0.85 15.93 -20.50
N MET A 234 1.97 15.26 -20.23
CA MET A 234 3.15 15.33 -21.11
C MET A 234 2.85 14.67 -22.46
N ASP A 235 2.04 13.61 -22.48
CA ASP A 235 1.58 12.96 -23.71
C ASP A 235 0.44 13.73 -24.39
N GLN A 236 -0.59 14.07 -23.62
CA GLN A 236 -1.80 14.72 -24.10
C GLN A 236 -2.14 15.95 -23.24
N PRO A 237 -1.61 17.14 -23.58
CA PRO A 237 -1.77 18.35 -22.76
C PRO A 237 -3.23 18.75 -22.47
N LYS A 238 -4.15 18.38 -23.39
CA LYS A 238 -5.59 18.67 -23.27
C LYS A 238 -6.38 17.58 -22.55
N SER A 239 -5.73 16.52 -22.05
CA SER A 239 -6.41 15.45 -21.33
C SER A 239 -7.10 15.97 -20.07
N LYS A 240 -8.30 15.41 -19.79
CA LYS A 240 -8.98 15.65 -18.52
C LYS A 240 -8.22 14.95 -17.38
N LYS A 241 -8.32 15.49 -16.16
CA LYS A 241 -7.83 14.79 -14.97
C LYS A 241 -8.56 13.45 -14.83
N LEU A 242 -7.81 12.35 -14.72
CA LEU A 242 -8.34 11.00 -14.48
C LEU A 242 -8.30 10.64 -13.00
N ILE A 243 -7.32 11.17 -12.26
CA ILE A 243 -7.12 10.87 -10.84
C ILE A 243 -7.87 11.88 -9.99
N LYS A 244 -8.70 11.39 -9.07
CA LYS A 244 -9.22 12.16 -7.94
C LYS A 244 -8.39 11.81 -6.71
N PRO A 245 -7.40 12.62 -6.35
CA PRO A 245 -6.52 12.28 -5.24
C PRO A 245 -7.25 12.43 -3.91
N SER A 246 -6.97 11.51 -3.00
CA SER A 246 -7.34 11.64 -1.60
C SER A 246 -6.11 11.46 -0.71
N GLN A 247 -6.16 12.07 0.46
CA GLN A 247 -5.13 11.99 1.49
C GLN A 247 -5.65 11.12 2.63
N GLY A 248 -4.82 10.19 3.09
CA GLY A 248 -5.05 9.40 4.28
C GLY A 248 -3.97 9.66 5.33
N VAL A 249 -4.38 9.80 6.59
CA VAL A 249 -3.48 10.09 7.71
C VAL A 249 -3.50 8.94 8.70
N HIS A 250 -2.34 8.66 9.29
CA HIS A 250 -2.20 7.81 10.45
C HIS A 250 -1.60 8.61 11.60
N ILE A 251 -2.04 8.35 12.81
CA ILE A 251 -1.35 8.79 14.03
C ILE A 251 -0.54 7.63 14.57
N VAL A 252 0.60 7.94 15.18
CA VAL A 252 1.49 6.96 15.81
C VAL A 252 1.46 7.22 17.31
N LEU A 253 1.05 6.21 18.06
CA LEU A 253 0.94 6.27 19.51
C LEU A 253 1.97 5.35 20.18
N GLU A 254 2.29 5.60 21.43
CA GLU A 254 3.11 4.69 22.23
C GLU A 254 2.37 3.34 22.42
N LYS A 255 3.13 2.25 22.54
CA LYS A 255 2.58 0.89 22.74
C LYS A 255 1.61 0.78 23.90
N LYS A 256 1.78 1.59 24.96
CA LYS A 256 0.89 1.60 26.14
C LYS A 256 -0.59 1.86 25.82
N PHE A 257 -0.90 2.48 24.66
CA PHE A 257 -2.29 2.72 24.25
C PHE A 257 -2.95 1.47 23.63
N LEU A 258 -2.17 0.48 23.22
CA LEU A 258 -2.64 -0.84 22.81
C LEU A 258 -1.61 -1.88 23.26
N ASP A 259 -1.65 -2.26 24.55
CA ASP A 259 -0.75 -3.25 25.11
C ASP A 259 -1.21 -4.68 24.78
N SER A 260 -1.14 -4.97 23.49
CA SER A 260 -1.58 -6.23 22.91
C SER A 260 -0.77 -6.53 21.64
N PRO A 261 -0.52 -7.82 21.33
CA PRO A 261 0.00 -8.24 20.03
C PRO A 261 -1.08 -8.23 18.94
N HIS A 262 -2.36 -8.10 19.32
CA HIS A 262 -3.50 -8.10 18.39
C HIS A 262 -3.83 -6.67 17.97
N ALA A 263 -4.27 -6.50 16.73
CA ALA A 263 -4.82 -5.25 16.25
C ALA A 263 -6.29 -5.09 16.66
N ILE A 264 -6.75 -3.86 16.75
CA ILE A 264 -8.18 -3.55 16.84
C ILE A 264 -8.68 -3.11 15.47
N MET A 265 -9.78 -3.69 15.03
CA MET A 265 -10.58 -3.17 13.95
C MET A 265 -11.80 -2.46 14.54
N ILE A 266 -11.92 -1.17 14.30
CA ILE A 266 -13.07 -0.34 14.65
C ILE A 266 -14.01 -0.39 13.43
N PRO A 267 -15.13 -1.12 13.51
CA PRO A 267 -15.90 -1.46 12.32
C PRO A 267 -16.73 -0.30 11.77
N GLN A 268 -17.00 0.69 12.60
CA GLN A 268 -17.85 1.83 12.22
C GLN A 268 -17.36 3.12 12.86
N THR A 269 -16.88 4.02 12.02
CA THR A 269 -16.55 5.39 12.39
C THR A 269 -17.75 6.32 12.15
N THR A 270 -17.63 7.57 12.54
CA THR A 270 -18.70 8.59 12.37
C THR A 270 -19.08 8.84 10.92
N ASP A 271 -18.22 8.48 9.97
CA ASP A 271 -18.45 8.59 8.51
C ASP A 271 -18.69 7.22 7.84
N GLY A 272 -18.90 6.15 8.62
CA GLY A 272 -19.21 4.81 8.13
C GLY A 272 -18.01 4.01 7.62
N ARG A 273 -16.78 4.53 7.79
CA ARG A 273 -15.56 3.80 7.42
C ARG A 273 -15.04 2.92 8.55
N VAL A 274 -14.10 2.07 8.21
CA VAL A 274 -13.36 1.25 9.17
C VAL A 274 -12.08 1.97 9.59
N LEU A 275 -11.73 1.91 10.86
CA LEU A 275 -10.47 2.40 11.40
C LEU A 275 -9.70 1.24 12.03
N PHE A 276 -8.39 1.24 11.92
CA PHE A 276 -7.53 0.24 12.53
C PHE A 276 -6.62 0.86 13.58
N ALA A 277 -6.37 0.13 14.67
CA ALA A 277 -5.27 0.37 15.57
C ALA A 277 -4.35 -0.86 15.50
N VAL A 278 -3.17 -0.69 14.94
CA VAL A 278 -2.28 -1.79 14.54
C VAL A 278 -0.98 -1.70 15.34
N PRO A 279 -0.60 -2.74 16.11
CA PRO A 279 0.70 -2.77 16.78
C PRO A 279 1.81 -2.83 15.71
N TRP A 280 2.76 -1.90 15.81
CA TRP A 280 3.88 -1.79 14.91
C TRP A 280 5.17 -1.52 15.69
N LYS A 281 6.01 -2.56 15.84
CA LYS A 281 7.22 -2.48 16.68
C LYS A 281 6.85 -2.04 18.11
N ASN A 282 7.38 -0.92 18.58
CA ASN A 282 7.10 -0.36 19.91
C ASN A 282 6.01 0.73 19.89
N TYR A 283 5.23 0.80 18.85
CA TYR A 283 4.20 1.81 18.61
C TYR A 283 2.89 1.17 18.19
N VAL A 284 1.87 2.00 18.11
CA VAL A 284 0.55 1.67 17.54
C VAL A 284 0.27 2.65 16.42
N VAL A 285 0.01 2.14 15.24
CA VAL A 285 -0.41 2.94 14.07
C VAL A 285 -1.92 2.94 14.03
N VAL A 286 -2.54 4.11 14.12
CA VAL A 286 -4.00 4.27 14.11
C VAL A 286 -4.42 5.07 12.89
N GLY A 287 -5.32 4.54 12.09
CA GLY A 287 -5.77 5.15 10.85
C GLY A 287 -6.65 4.23 10.01
N THR A 288 -7.16 4.71 8.91
CA THR A 288 -6.74 5.93 8.23
C THR A 288 -7.93 6.88 7.99
N THR A 289 -7.64 8.12 7.66
CA THR A 289 -8.63 9.06 7.10
C THR A 289 -8.72 8.88 5.58
N ASP A 290 -9.63 9.60 4.94
CA ASP A 290 -9.79 9.66 3.49
C ASP A 290 -10.40 11.02 3.14
N THR A 291 -9.53 11.99 2.90
CA THR A 291 -9.91 13.37 2.64
C THR A 291 -9.61 13.69 1.19
N GLN A 292 -10.64 14.02 0.41
CA GLN A 292 -10.44 14.44 -0.98
C GLN A 292 -9.63 15.74 -1.00
N ILE A 293 -8.58 15.76 -1.84
CA ILE A 293 -7.71 16.92 -2.04
C ILE A 293 -7.76 17.36 -3.51
N THR A 294 -7.48 18.64 -3.76
CA THR A 294 -7.46 19.20 -5.11
C THR A 294 -6.13 18.96 -5.82
N ASP A 295 -5.04 19.00 -5.06
CA ASP A 295 -3.68 18.95 -5.59
C ASP A 295 -2.85 17.88 -4.88
N THR A 296 -2.05 17.17 -5.67
CA THR A 296 -1.12 16.18 -5.16
C THR A 296 0.17 16.86 -4.69
N LEU A 297 0.56 16.59 -3.45
CA LEU A 297 1.78 17.09 -2.85
C LEU A 297 2.79 15.94 -2.71
N ASP A 298 4.06 16.23 -2.92
CA ASP A 298 5.16 15.29 -2.65
C ASP A 298 5.25 14.95 -1.15
N GLU A 299 4.94 15.94 -0.28
CA GLU A 299 4.91 15.79 1.19
C GLU A 299 3.56 16.30 1.73
N PRO A 300 2.51 15.46 1.74
CA PRO A 300 1.24 15.83 2.32
C PRO A 300 1.37 16.02 3.83
N LYS A 301 0.67 17.01 4.37
CA LYS A 301 0.61 17.29 5.82
C LYS A 301 -0.76 16.91 6.36
N PRO A 302 -0.83 16.36 7.59
CA PRO A 302 -2.12 16.04 8.21
C PRO A 302 -2.93 17.31 8.48
N LEU A 303 -4.23 17.23 8.24
CA LEU A 303 -5.17 18.29 8.59
C LEU A 303 -5.63 18.10 10.05
N LYS A 304 -5.97 19.18 10.71
CA LYS A 304 -6.46 19.13 12.10
C LYS A 304 -7.73 18.29 12.23
N GLU A 305 -8.60 18.37 11.25
CA GLU A 305 -9.85 17.60 11.15
C GLU A 305 -9.57 16.10 11.07
N GLU A 306 -8.54 15.70 10.34
CA GLU A 306 -8.14 14.30 10.18
C GLU A 306 -7.62 13.72 11.51
N ILE A 307 -6.78 14.49 12.21
CA ILE A 307 -6.27 14.10 13.54
C ILE A 307 -7.44 13.96 14.52
N ASN A 308 -8.32 14.94 14.57
CA ASN A 308 -9.50 14.92 15.45
C ASN A 308 -10.44 13.75 15.12
N PHE A 309 -10.64 13.45 13.83
CA PHE A 309 -11.45 12.30 13.41
C PHE A 309 -10.89 10.99 13.97
N ILE A 310 -9.58 10.75 13.82
CA ILE A 310 -8.94 9.53 14.33
C ILE A 310 -9.08 9.45 15.84
N LEU A 311 -8.74 10.52 16.56
CA LEU A 311 -8.81 10.56 18.04
C LEU A 311 -10.24 10.32 18.54
N ASN A 312 -11.23 11.01 17.97
CA ASN A 312 -12.63 10.89 18.37
C ASN A 312 -13.23 9.50 18.12
N ASN A 313 -12.78 8.81 17.09
CA ASN A 313 -13.26 7.46 16.81
C ASN A 313 -12.49 6.40 17.61
N ALA A 314 -11.17 6.51 17.72
CA ALA A 314 -10.36 5.56 18.47
C ALA A 314 -10.69 5.58 19.98
N SER A 315 -10.86 6.75 20.59
CA SER A 315 -11.15 6.90 22.02
C SER A 315 -12.49 6.29 22.48
N LYS A 316 -13.37 5.90 21.56
CA LYS A 316 -14.59 5.16 21.87
C LYS A 316 -14.32 3.68 22.17
N TYR A 317 -13.22 3.15 21.67
CA TYR A 317 -12.90 1.72 21.69
C TYR A 317 -11.68 1.39 22.56
N MET A 318 -10.79 2.37 22.80
CA MET A 318 -9.54 2.17 23.56
C MET A 318 -9.17 3.38 24.43
#